data_704a29b32a18d0ac7e36181f2d1fcbef
#
_entry.id   704a29b32a18d0ac7e36181f2d1fcbef
#
_cell.length_a   1.000
_cell.length_b   1.000
_cell.length_c   1.000
_cell.angle_alpha   90.00
_cell.angle_beta   90.00
_cell.angle_gamma   90.00
#
_symmetry.space_group_name_H-M   'P 1'
#
loop_
_entity.id
_entity.type
_entity.pdbx_description
1 polymer ?
#
loop_
_entity_poly.entity_id
_entity_poly.type
_entity_poly.pdbx_seq_one_letter_code
_entity_poly.pdbx_strand_id
1 'polypeptide(L)'
;MTQVAKSTDTDLKNAVILELSWLPSIDSSHIGVTADHGAITLTGEVHSYPEKVAAGKAALRVKGVHALAQETSVHTKWTSRTDTDIAREAGEALERAVNVPDTVKATVAGRVITLTGEATWHYQSTAAAWAVHTIKGVVGVHDRVQIRSGAVLADVKASIQAALVRNARFEGDYITVMTDSGGGITLEGVVRSPGERHQAELVAWSAPGITSITNNLTIQY
;
A
#
# COMPACT_ATOMS: atom_id res chain seq x y z
N MET A 1 31.56 -2.53 -19.08
CA MET A 1 30.87 -3.14 -17.93
C MET A 1 30.99 -2.17 -16.77
N THR A 2 30.00 -1.32 -16.57
CA THR A 2 29.97 -0.32 -15.49
C THR A 2 29.50 -1.06 -14.23
N GLN A 3 30.41 -1.31 -13.28
CA GLN A 3 30.02 -1.77 -11.95
C GLN A 3 29.11 -0.72 -11.32
N VAL A 4 27.83 -1.05 -11.14
CA VAL A 4 26.94 -0.27 -10.28
C VAL A 4 27.50 -0.46 -8.87
N ALA A 5 28.14 0.58 -8.34
CA ALA A 5 28.63 0.59 -6.97
C ALA A 5 27.46 0.25 -6.04
N LYS A 6 27.62 -0.80 -5.23
CA LYS A 6 26.64 -1.17 -4.21
C LYS A 6 26.53 0.02 -3.25
N SER A 7 25.37 0.68 -3.21
CA SER A 7 25.12 1.80 -2.30
C SER A 7 25.45 1.36 -0.87
N THR A 8 26.23 2.15 -0.15
CA THR A 8 26.50 1.87 1.26
C THR A 8 25.24 2.18 2.09
N ASP A 9 25.10 1.58 3.27
CA ASP A 9 23.98 1.87 4.16
C ASP A 9 23.92 3.37 4.54
N THR A 10 25.09 4.02 4.60
CA THR A 10 25.17 5.47 4.80
C THR A 10 24.58 6.25 3.63
N ASP A 11 24.89 5.87 2.39
CA ASP A 11 24.35 6.51 1.20
C ASP A 11 22.85 6.31 1.11
N LEU A 12 22.39 5.07 1.41
CA LEU A 12 20.97 4.72 1.41
C LEU A 12 20.19 5.50 2.47
N LYS A 13 20.71 5.58 3.70
CA LYS A 13 20.16 6.43 4.76
C LYS A 13 20.02 7.87 4.30
N ASN A 14 21.08 8.46 3.73
CA ASN A 14 21.05 9.85 3.27
C ASN A 14 20.05 10.07 2.14
N ALA A 15 19.94 9.12 1.21
CA ALA A 15 18.94 9.18 0.14
C ALA A 15 17.50 9.16 0.68
N VAL A 16 17.23 8.34 1.70
CA VAL A 16 15.91 8.31 2.36
C VAL A 16 15.64 9.63 3.09
N ILE A 17 16.61 10.18 3.82
CA ILE A 17 16.45 11.48 4.50
C ILE A 17 16.13 12.58 3.49
N LEU A 18 16.82 12.64 2.35
CA LEU A 18 16.58 13.60 1.28
C LEU A 18 15.16 13.41 0.69
N GLU A 19 14.74 12.17 0.43
CA GLU A 19 13.39 11.89 -0.09
C GLU A 19 12.29 12.32 0.89
N LEU A 20 12.47 12.07 2.19
CA LEU A 20 11.54 12.53 3.21
C LEU A 20 11.46 14.06 3.27
N SER A 21 12.60 14.73 3.23
CA SER A 21 12.66 16.21 3.27
C SER A 21 12.12 16.88 2.00
N TRP A 22 12.09 16.16 0.87
CA TRP A 22 11.57 16.65 -0.40
C TRP A 22 10.04 16.75 -0.42
N LEU A 23 9.34 16.02 0.44
CA LEU A 23 7.89 15.96 0.48
C LEU A 23 7.31 16.99 1.46
N PRO A 24 6.58 18.04 0.98
CA PRO A 24 6.03 19.08 1.84
C PRO A 24 4.98 18.58 2.85
N SER A 25 4.45 17.37 2.64
CA SER A 25 3.46 16.73 3.51
C SER A 25 4.06 15.99 4.70
N ILE A 26 5.40 15.97 4.82
CA ILE A 26 6.13 15.26 5.87
C ILE A 26 7.01 16.25 6.61
N ASP A 27 6.84 16.34 7.93
CA ASP A 27 7.83 17.00 8.78
C ASP A 27 8.93 16.01 9.17
N SER A 28 9.98 15.98 8.33
CA SER A 28 11.10 15.04 8.51
C SER A 28 11.99 15.35 9.71
N SER A 29 11.83 16.50 10.37
CA SER A 29 12.69 16.93 11.50
C SER A 29 12.60 16.01 12.73
N HIS A 30 11.49 15.31 12.87
CA HIS A 30 11.22 14.38 13.98
C HIS A 30 11.30 12.90 13.56
N ILE A 31 11.76 12.62 12.34
CA ILE A 31 11.88 11.25 11.83
C ILE A 31 13.36 10.83 11.79
N GLY A 32 13.71 9.85 12.61
CA GLY A 32 15.00 9.18 12.57
C GLY A 32 15.04 8.10 11.48
N VAL A 33 16.17 8.00 10.77
CA VAL A 33 16.37 7.00 9.72
C VAL A 33 17.62 6.20 10.02
N THR A 34 17.51 4.88 10.03
CA THR A 34 18.66 3.97 10.03
C THR A 34 18.56 3.01 8.85
N ALA A 35 19.72 2.55 8.36
CA ALA A 35 19.82 1.61 7.25
C ALA A 35 20.73 0.45 7.66
N ASP A 36 20.33 -0.77 7.35
CA ASP A 36 21.10 -2.00 7.55
C ASP A 36 20.82 -2.96 6.39
N HIS A 37 21.85 -3.24 5.57
CA HIS A 37 21.78 -4.14 4.42
C HIS A 37 20.57 -3.93 3.50
N GLY A 38 20.20 -2.65 3.27
CA GLY A 38 19.05 -2.30 2.44
C GLY A 38 17.69 -2.30 3.18
N ALA A 39 17.66 -2.67 4.45
CA ALA A 39 16.51 -2.48 5.32
C ALA A 39 16.56 -1.09 5.97
N ILE A 40 15.48 -0.35 5.86
CA ILE A 40 15.32 0.98 6.48
C ILE A 40 14.46 0.84 7.73
N THR A 41 14.87 1.51 8.81
CA THR A 41 14.01 1.71 9.99
C THR A 41 13.71 3.20 10.13
N LEU A 42 12.43 3.56 10.15
CA LEU A 42 11.95 4.90 10.48
C LEU A 42 11.50 4.91 11.94
N THR A 43 12.07 5.82 12.75
CA THR A 43 11.75 6.00 14.16
C THR A 43 11.30 7.42 14.42
N GLY A 44 10.80 7.72 15.64
CA GLY A 44 10.43 9.08 16.05
C GLY A 44 8.93 9.34 15.96
N GLU A 45 8.54 10.58 15.67
CA GLU A 45 7.17 11.03 15.78
C GLU A 45 6.69 11.73 14.51
N VAL A 46 5.41 11.54 14.19
CA VAL A 46 4.70 12.22 13.10
C VAL A 46 3.39 12.83 13.64
N HIS A 47 2.88 13.88 12.99
CA HIS A 47 1.71 14.60 13.49
C HIS A 47 0.36 13.96 13.11
N SER A 48 0.36 13.03 12.16
CA SER A 48 -0.86 12.38 11.69
C SER A 48 -0.59 11.00 11.10
N TYR A 49 -1.63 10.18 11.05
CA TYR A 49 -1.55 8.87 10.41
C TYR A 49 -1.30 8.97 8.88
N PRO A 50 -1.92 9.91 8.12
CA PRO A 50 -1.53 10.15 6.72
C PRO A 50 -0.04 10.45 6.53
N GLU A 51 0.56 11.24 7.41
CA GLU A 51 1.99 11.55 7.38
C GLU A 51 2.84 10.29 7.61
N LYS A 52 2.46 9.45 8.58
CA LYS A 52 3.09 8.14 8.81
C LYS A 52 3.09 7.29 7.54
N VAL A 53 1.93 7.18 6.88
CA VAL A 53 1.78 6.42 5.64
C VAL A 53 2.62 7.03 4.51
N ALA A 54 2.63 8.36 4.39
CA ALA A 54 3.41 9.07 3.37
C ALA A 54 4.92 8.86 3.57
N ALA A 55 5.41 8.92 4.80
CA ALA A 55 6.82 8.67 5.14
C ALA A 55 7.25 7.25 4.77
N GLY A 56 6.43 6.24 5.10
CA GLY A 56 6.71 4.85 4.71
C GLY A 56 6.76 4.66 3.20
N LYS A 57 5.80 5.24 2.47
CA LYS A 57 5.77 5.18 0.99
C LYS A 57 6.98 5.90 0.36
N ALA A 58 7.39 7.03 0.94
CA ALA A 58 8.57 7.77 0.48
C ALA A 58 9.84 6.93 0.62
N ALA A 59 10.07 6.34 1.79
CA ALA A 59 11.24 5.49 2.04
C ALA A 59 11.31 4.30 1.06
N LEU A 60 10.18 3.63 0.79
CA LEU A 60 10.12 2.48 -0.13
C LEU A 60 10.35 2.85 -1.61
N ARG A 61 10.24 4.13 -2.00
CA ARG A 61 10.54 4.58 -3.37
C ARG A 61 12.04 4.76 -3.63
N VAL A 62 12.84 4.84 -2.58
CA VAL A 62 14.28 5.06 -2.74
C VAL A 62 14.95 3.81 -3.29
N LYS A 63 15.73 3.97 -4.34
CA LYS A 63 16.46 2.87 -4.98
C LYS A 63 17.43 2.23 -3.97
N GLY A 64 17.34 0.91 -3.82
CA GLY A 64 18.17 0.13 -2.90
C GLY A 64 17.49 -0.20 -1.57
N VAL A 65 16.29 0.37 -1.30
CA VAL A 65 15.46 -0.06 -0.17
C VAL A 65 14.75 -1.35 -0.51
N HIS A 66 14.95 -2.38 0.28
CA HIS A 66 14.34 -3.71 0.11
C HIS A 66 13.31 -4.03 1.19
N ALA A 67 13.44 -3.43 2.37
CA ALA A 67 12.55 -3.61 3.51
C ALA A 67 12.40 -2.32 4.31
N LEU A 68 11.27 -2.19 5.00
CA LEU A 68 10.97 -1.05 5.86
C LEU A 68 10.41 -1.52 7.20
N ALA A 69 11.06 -1.14 8.29
CA ALA A 69 10.51 -1.16 9.64
C ALA A 69 9.99 0.25 9.97
N GLN A 70 8.72 0.37 10.32
CA GLN A 70 8.10 1.66 10.60
C GLN A 70 7.71 1.76 12.09
N GLU A 71 8.63 2.24 12.89
CA GLU A 71 8.50 2.40 14.35
C GLU A 71 8.12 3.84 14.75
N THR A 72 7.68 4.66 13.78
CA THR A 72 7.19 6.01 14.07
C THR A 72 5.88 5.97 14.83
N SER A 73 5.77 6.79 15.88
CA SER A 73 4.53 7.03 16.62
C SER A 73 3.76 8.22 16.03
N VAL A 74 2.42 8.17 16.11
CA VAL A 74 1.58 9.29 15.70
C VAL A 74 1.28 10.16 16.92
N HIS A 75 1.91 11.33 16.99
CA HIS A 75 1.69 12.32 18.04
C HIS A 75 0.73 13.41 17.58
N THR A 76 -0.56 13.10 17.59
CA THR A 76 -1.60 14.02 17.14
C THR A 76 -2.02 14.99 18.25
N LYS A 77 -2.24 16.26 17.90
CA LYS A 77 -2.85 17.26 18.78
C LYS A 77 -4.31 16.97 19.17
N TRP A 78 -4.92 15.96 18.53
CA TRP A 78 -6.30 15.54 18.75
C TRP A 78 -6.42 14.44 19.82
N THR A 79 -5.66 14.55 20.90
CA THR A 79 -5.60 13.56 21.99
C THR A 79 -6.88 13.47 22.80
N SER A 80 -7.73 14.50 22.79
CA SER A 80 -9.02 14.53 23.48
C SER A 80 -10.13 13.73 22.77
N ARG A 81 -9.90 13.26 21.55
CA ARG A 81 -10.89 12.44 20.84
C ARG A 81 -10.94 11.03 21.40
N THR A 82 -12.14 10.60 21.75
CA THR A 82 -12.38 9.24 22.23
C THR A 82 -12.53 8.25 21.08
N ASP A 83 -12.38 6.97 21.38
CA ASP A 83 -12.65 5.89 20.39
C ASP A 83 -14.10 5.96 19.88
N THR A 84 -15.04 6.37 20.73
CA THR A 84 -16.45 6.58 20.34
C THR A 84 -16.62 7.70 19.31
N ASP A 85 -15.90 8.84 19.47
CA ASP A 85 -15.94 9.93 18.50
C ASP A 85 -15.38 9.51 17.16
N ILE A 86 -14.25 8.77 17.17
CA ILE A 86 -13.61 8.26 15.97
C ILE A 86 -14.50 7.20 15.30
N ALA A 87 -15.12 6.30 16.07
CA ALA A 87 -15.99 5.27 15.54
C ALA A 87 -17.23 5.86 14.85
N ARG A 88 -17.86 6.89 15.45
CA ARG A 88 -18.99 7.60 14.84
C ARG A 88 -18.57 8.25 13.52
N GLU A 89 -17.46 8.99 13.51
CA GLU A 89 -16.97 9.66 12.30
C GLU A 89 -16.54 8.65 11.23
N ALA A 90 -15.98 7.50 11.62
CA ALA A 90 -15.64 6.41 10.70
C ALA A 90 -16.89 5.80 10.04
N GLY A 91 -17.96 5.56 10.82
CA GLY A 91 -19.25 5.11 10.30
C GLY A 91 -19.81 6.09 9.26
N GLU A 92 -19.90 7.38 9.62
CA GLU A 92 -20.35 8.43 8.72
C GLU A 92 -19.48 8.58 7.46
N ALA A 93 -18.15 8.38 7.58
CA ALA A 93 -17.24 8.44 6.45
C ALA A 93 -17.44 7.27 5.48
N LEU A 94 -17.66 6.07 5.99
CA LEU A 94 -17.95 4.88 5.19
C LEU A 94 -19.30 5.01 4.47
N GLU A 95 -20.34 5.48 5.15
CA GLU A 95 -21.67 5.71 4.56
C GLU A 95 -21.65 6.77 3.43
N ARG A 96 -20.84 7.80 3.56
CA ARG A 96 -20.67 8.83 2.51
C ARG A 96 -19.83 8.37 1.33
N ALA A 97 -19.05 7.32 1.49
CA ALA A 97 -18.15 6.84 0.45
C ALA A 97 -18.88 5.99 -0.59
N VAL A 98 -19.14 6.54 -1.77
CA VAL A 98 -19.94 5.94 -2.86
C VAL A 98 -19.46 4.53 -3.26
N ASN A 99 -18.17 4.26 -3.12
CA ASN A 99 -17.56 2.99 -3.57
C ASN A 99 -17.35 1.98 -2.43
N VAL A 100 -17.90 2.19 -1.27
CA VAL A 100 -17.78 1.29 -0.11
C VAL A 100 -19.08 0.53 0.09
N PRO A 101 -19.06 -0.81 0.10
CA PRO A 101 -20.25 -1.61 0.38
C PRO A 101 -20.72 -1.45 1.83
N ASP A 102 -22.04 -1.52 2.05
CA ASP A 102 -22.66 -1.45 3.39
C ASP A 102 -22.22 -2.60 4.33
N THR A 103 -21.66 -3.67 3.77
CA THR A 103 -21.08 -4.80 4.51
C THR A 103 -19.80 -4.44 5.24
N VAL A 104 -19.10 -3.38 4.82
CA VAL A 104 -17.86 -2.93 5.45
C VAL A 104 -18.18 -2.13 6.71
N LYS A 105 -17.58 -2.52 7.82
CA LYS A 105 -17.76 -1.92 9.14
C LYS A 105 -16.40 -1.53 9.74
N ALA A 106 -16.43 -0.49 10.56
CA ALA A 106 -15.26 -0.03 11.31
C ALA A 106 -15.42 -0.34 12.81
N THR A 107 -14.37 -0.86 13.42
CA THR A 107 -14.22 -0.93 14.88
C THR A 107 -13.02 -0.11 15.29
N VAL A 108 -13.09 0.53 16.48
CA VAL A 108 -12.01 1.40 16.96
C VAL A 108 -11.56 0.96 18.34
N ALA A 109 -10.26 0.81 18.51
CA ALA A 109 -9.66 0.52 19.80
C ALA A 109 -8.30 1.23 19.90
N GLY A 110 -8.09 2.03 20.95
CA GLY A 110 -6.86 2.80 21.14
C GLY A 110 -6.57 3.74 19.96
N ARG A 111 -7.61 4.32 19.36
CA ARG A 111 -7.53 5.21 18.17
C ARG A 111 -7.01 4.51 16.89
N VAL A 112 -7.01 3.18 16.89
CA VAL A 112 -6.74 2.36 15.70
C VAL A 112 -8.06 1.89 15.13
N ILE A 113 -8.30 2.15 13.85
CA ILE A 113 -9.48 1.67 13.12
C ILE A 113 -9.16 0.31 12.51
N THR A 114 -10.03 -0.67 12.73
CA THR A 114 -10.01 -1.93 12.02
C THR A 114 -11.25 -2.02 11.13
N LEU A 115 -11.04 -2.12 9.82
CA LEU A 115 -12.09 -2.36 8.84
C LEU A 115 -12.30 -3.87 8.69
N THR A 116 -13.56 -4.30 8.72
CA THR A 116 -13.96 -5.69 8.53
C THR A 116 -15.19 -5.75 7.65
N GLY A 117 -15.52 -6.93 7.15
CA GLY A 117 -16.66 -7.14 6.26
C GLY A 117 -16.23 -7.74 4.93
N GLU A 118 -17.09 -7.59 3.92
CA GLU A 118 -16.89 -8.21 2.62
C GLU A 118 -17.02 -7.18 1.50
N ALA A 119 -16.17 -7.32 0.49
CA ALA A 119 -16.24 -6.55 -0.73
C ALA A 119 -16.08 -7.48 -1.95
N THR A 120 -16.59 -7.06 -3.10
CA THR A 120 -16.44 -7.81 -4.34
C THR A 120 -15.14 -7.46 -5.06
N TRP A 121 -14.65 -6.24 -4.83
CA TRP A 121 -13.49 -5.69 -5.54
C TRP A 121 -12.48 -5.10 -4.56
N HIS A 122 -11.21 -5.29 -4.85
CA HIS A 122 -10.14 -4.71 -4.03
C HIS A 122 -10.22 -3.19 -3.91
N TYR A 123 -10.61 -2.46 -4.98
CA TYR A 123 -10.73 -1.01 -4.91
C TYR A 123 -11.77 -0.54 -3.88
N GLN A 124 -12.78 -1.36 -3.56
CA GLN A 124 -13.78 -1.03 -2.53
C GLN A 124 -13.19 -1.08 -1.13
N SER A 125 -12.33 -2.07 -0.82
CA SER A 125 -11.54 -2.13 0.40
C SER A 125 -10.60 -0.94 0.51
N THR A 126 -9.86 -0.64 -0.57
CA THR A 126 -8.99 0.53 -0.62
C THR A 126 -9.76 1.84 -0.42
N ALA A 127 -10.95 1.98 -1.00
CA ALA A 127 -11.80 3.16 -0.81
C ALA A 127 -12.26 3.30 0.65
N ALA A 128 -12.61 2.19 1.31
CA ALA A 128 -12.95 2.19 2.73
C ALA A 128 -11.77 2.65 3.61
N ALA A 129 -10.58 2.11 3.35
CA ALA A 129 -9.37 2.52 4.06
C ALA A 129 -9.06 4.02 3.84
N TRP A 130 -9.23 4.52 2.62
CA TRP A 130 -9.08 5.94 2.29
C TRP A 130 -10.11 6.83 2.99
N ALA A 131 -11.36 6.39 3.09
CA ALA A 131 -12.42 7.17 3.74
C ALA A 131 -12.10 7.46 5.22
N VAL A 132 -11.45 6.52 5.90
CA VAL A 132 -11.19 6.63 7.34
C VAL A 132 -9.78 7.12 7.71
N HIS A 133 -8.82 7.06 6.79
CA HIS A 133 -7.41 7.33 7.12
C HIS A 133 -7.11 8.79 7.48
N THR A 134 -7.96 9.74 7.05
CA THR A 134 -7.81 11.18 7.33
C THR A 134 -8.55 11.65 8.58
N ILE A 135 -9.26 10.76 9.27
CA ILE A 135 -10.03 11.10 10.47
C ILE A 135 -9.08 11.60 11.57
N LYS A 136 -9.39 12.75 12.11
CA LYS A 136 -8.58 13.37 13.16
C LYS A 136 -8.52 12.50 14.41
N GLY A 137 -7.33 12.29 14.93
CA GLY A 137 -7.10 11.47 16.12
C GLY A 137 -6.74 10.01 15.81
N VAL A 138 -6.93 9.54 14.60
CA VAL A 138 -6.53 8.19 14.17
C VAL A 138 -5.02 8.06 14.17
N VAL A 139 -4.52 6.95 14.71
CA VAL A 139 -3.10 6.60 14.79
C VAL A 139 -2.73 5.37 13.97
N GLY A 140 -3.73 4.62 13.49
CA GLY A 140 -3.55 3.43 12.65
C GLY A 140 -4.85 3.00 11.98
N VAL A 141 -4.71 2.34 10.82
CA VAL A 141 -5.82 1.70 10.11
C VAL A 141 -5.38 0.30 9.72
N HIS A 142 -6.16 -0.70 10.10
CA HIS A 142 -6.01 -2.10 9.69
C HIS A 142 -7.14 -2.47 8.75
N ASP A 143 -6.81 -2.77 7.51
CA ASP A 143 -7.75 -3.30 6.54
C ASP A 143 -7.79 -4.83 6.65
N ARG A 144 -8.96 -5.35 7.06
CA ARG A 144 -9.28 -6.78 7.15
C ARG A 144 -10.54 -7.12 6.36
N VAL A 145 -10.90 -6.28 5.38
CA VAL A 145 -12.01 -6.54 4.47
C VAL A 145 -11.68 -7.75 3.61
N GLN A 146 -12.58 -8.71 3.57
CA GLN A 146 -12.43 -9.92 2.75
C GLN A 146 -12.96 -9.67 1.35
N ILE A 147 -12.17 -9.99 0.33
CA ILE A 147 -12.64 -9.94 -1.05
C ILE A 147 -13.25 -11.30 -1.38
N ARG A 148 -14.57 -11.31 -1.67
CA ARG A 148 -15.26 -12.52 -2.13
C ARG A 148 -15.34 -12.54 -3.64
N SER A 149 -14.71 -13.54 -4.23
CA SER A 149 -14.82 -13.79 -5.67
C SER A 149 -16.18 -14.37 -6.03
N GLY A 150 -16.89 -13.69 -6.94
CA GLY A 150 -18.01 -14.27 -7.67
C GLY A 150 -17.66 -14.64 -9.13
N ALA A 151 -16.39 -14.47 -9.53
CA ALA A 151 -15.97 -14.64 -10.92
C ALA A 151 -15.45 -16.07 -11.20
N VAL A 152 -15.68 -16.55 -12.42
CA VAL A 152 -15.09 -17.80 -12.92
C VAL A 152 -13.61 -17.56 -13.22
N LEU A 153 -12.71 -18.25 -12.51
CA LEU A 153 -11.26 -18.03 -12.51
C LEU A 153 -10.60 -18.10 -13.90
N ALA A 154 -11.15 -18.89 -14.84
CA ALA A 154 -10.62 -19.01 -16.20
C ALA A 154 -10.72 -17.68 -16.98
N ASP A 155 -11.81 -16.95 -16.84
CA ASP A 155 -12.04 -15.67 -17.51
C ASP A 155 -11.19 -14.56 -16.90
N VAL A 156 -10.88 -14.65 -15.61
CA VAL A 156 -10.07 -13.65 -14.87
C VAL A 156 -8.63 -13.66 -15.37
N LYS A 157 -8.01 -14.83 -15.53
CA LYS A 157 -6.64 -14.96 -16.07
C LYS A 157 -6.53 -14.30 -17.45
N ALA A 158 -7.42 -14.67 -18.39
CA ALA A 158 -7.43 -14.13 -19.74
C ALA A 158 -7.66 -12.61 -19.74
N SER A 159 -8.55 -12.12 -18.87
CA SER A 159 -8.86 -10.71 -18.74
C SER A 159 -7.66 -9.89 -18.22
N ILE A 160 -6.95 -10.40 -17.20
CA ILE A 160 -5.74 -9.76 -16.68
C ILE A 160 -4.65 -9.74 -17.75
N GLN A 161 -4.41 -10.87 -18.44
CA GLN A 161 -3.39 -10.96 -19.47
C GLN A 161 -3.67 -10.00 -20.63
N ALA A 162 -4.92 -9.93 -21.09
CA ALA A 162 -5.34 -8.98 -22.10
C ALA A 162 -5.23 -7.51 -21.62
N ALA A 163 -5.46 -7.24 -20.33
CA ALA A 163 -5.29 -5.90 -19.76
C ALA A 163 -3.82 -5.49 -19.67
N LEU A 164 -2.92 -6.40 -19.31
CA LEU A 164 -1.48 -6.17 -19.32
C LEU A 164 -0.97 -5.86 -20.73
N VAL A 165 -1.37 -6.62 -21.75
CA VAL A 165 -1.00 -6.36 -23.15
C VAL A 165 -1.52 -5.01 -23.64
N ARG A 166 -2.72 -4.59 -23.26
CA ARG A 166 -3.28 -3.29 -23.65
C ARG A 166 -2.62 -2.10 -22.96
N ASN A 167 -1.89 -2.33 -21.89
CA ASN A 167 -1.27 -1.24 -21.14
C ASN A 167 0.02 -0.81 -21.83
N ALA A 168 0.06 0.40 -22.37
CA ALA A 168 1.20 0.95 -23.11
C ALA A 168 2.50 1.12 -22.29
N ARG A 169 2.45 0.83 -20.98
CA ARG A 169 3.62 0.90 -20.09
C ARG A 169 4.41 -0.41 -20.01
N PHE A 170 3.90 -1.49 -20.59
CA PHE A 170 4.59 -2.79 -20.64
C PHE A 170 4.74 -3.30 -22.05
N GLU A 171 5.78 -4.06 -22.27
CA GLU A 171 5.78 -5.10 -23.28
C GLU A 171 5.13 -6.34 -22.63
N GLY A 172 3.78 -6.38 -22.66
CA GLY A 172 2.96 -7.32 -21.90
C GLY A 172 3.18 -8.81 -22.18
N ASP A 173 3.96 -9.14 -23.22
CA ASP A 173 4.27 -10.51 -23.61
C ASP A 173 5.22 -11.24 -22.64
N TYR A 174 5.85 -10.50 -21.72
CA TYR A 174 6.82 -11.07 -20.77
C TYR A 174 6.25 -11.31 -19.37
N ILE A 175 4.95 -11.05 -19.15
CA ILE A 175 4.28 -11.27 -17.86
C ILE A 175 3.33 -12.44 -17.97
N THR A 176 3.60 -13.49 -17.20
CA THR A 176 2.74 -14.66 -17.06
C THR A 176 1.84 -14.49 -15.83
N VAL A 177 0.55 -14.77 -16.03
CA VAL A 177 -0.46 -14.74 -14.97
C VAL A 177 -0.88 -16.16 -14.61
N MET A 178 -0.73 -16.54 -13.36
CA MET A 178 -1.27 -17.80 -12.81
C MET A 178 -2.36 -17.50 -11.80
N THR A 179 -3.38 -18.35 -11.74
CA THR A 179 -4.52 -18.21 -10.83
C THR A 179 -4.67 -19.46 -9.99
N ASP A 180 -4.99 -19.31 -8.72
CA ASP A 180 -5.41 -20.42 -7.87
C ASP A 180 -6.93 -20.48 -7.68
N SER A 181 -7.43 -21.54 -7.05
CA SER A 181 -8.87 -21.73 -6.81
C SER A 181 -9.48 -20.79 -5.78
N GLY A 182 -8.66 -20.06 -5.02
CA GLY A 182 -9.08 -19.10 -4.00
C GLY A 182 -9.15 -17.66 -4.48
N GLY A 183 -8.85 -17.39 -5.76
CA GLY A 183 -8.76 -16.03 -6.32
C GLY A 183 -7.39 -15.37 -6.09
N GLY A 184 -6.40 -16.14 -5.69
CA GLY A 184 -5.00 -15.70 -5.64
C GLY A 184 -4.42 -15.62 -7.05
N ILE A 185 -3.64 -14.58 -7.30
CA ILE A 185 -2.91 -14.34 -8.56
C ILE A 185 -1.42 -14.37 -8.29
N THR A 186 -0.68 -15.09 -9.14
CA THR A 186 0.77 -15.00 -9.21
C THR A 186 1.17 -14.36 -10.53
N LEU A 187 1.97 -13.30 -10.45
CA LEU A 187 2.59 -12.63 -11.58
C LEU A 187 4.05 -13.06 -11.65
N GLU A 188 4.47 -13.62 -12.81
CA GLU A 188 5.84 -14.02 -13.07
C GLU A 188 6.34 -13.41 -14.36
N GLY A 189 7.64 -13.17 -14.44
CA GLY A 189 8.25 -12.61 -15.64
C GLY A 189 9.27 -11.52 -15.33
N VAL A 190 9.53 -10.70 -16.35
CA VAL A 190 10.54 -9.65 -16.29
C VAL A 190 9.93 -8.30 -16.61
N VAL A 191 10.30 -7.29 -15.83
CA VAL A 191 9.94 -5.89 -16.06
C VAL A 191 11.18 -5.00 -16.01
N ARG A 192 11.11 -3.81 -16.57
CA ARG A 192 12.26 -2.90 -16.71
C ARG A 192 12.43 -1.95 -15.54
N SER A 193 11.40 -1.80 -14.69
CA SER A 193 11.42 -0.86 -13.59
C SER A 193 10.52 -1.28 -12.42
N PRO A 194 10.80 -0.77 -11.19
CA PRO A 194 9.87 -0.92 -10.07
C PRO A 194 8.48 -0.34 -10.35
N GLY A 195 8.41 0.73 -11.17
CA GLY A 195 7.16 1.35 -11.59
C GLY A 195 6.31 0.41 -12.45
N GLU A 196 6.92 -0.31 -13.40
CA GLU A 196 6.25 -1.33 -14.18
C GLU A 196 5.76 -2.50 -13.29
N ARG A 197 6.60 -2.98 -12.37
CA ARG A 197 6.23 -4.03 -11.40
C ARG A 197 4.99 -3.64 -10.61
N HIS A 198 4.97 -2.42 -10.08
CA HIS A 198 3.82 -1.90 -9.32
C HIS A 198 2.57 -1.73 -10.21
N GLN A 199 2.76 -1.23 -11.44
CA GLN A 199 1.64 -1.07 -12.38
C GLN A 199 1.03 -2.42 -12.78
N ALA A 200 1.82 -3.48 -12.98
CA ALA A 200 1.32 -4.81 -13.27
C ALA A 200 0.43 -5.34 -12.13
N GLU A 201 0.84 -5.09 -10.89
CA GLU A 201 0.07 -5.42 -9.70
C GLU A 201 -1.27 -4.67 -9.64
N LEU A 202 -1.28 -3.36 -9.94
CA LEU A 202 -2.51 -2.56 -10.01
C LEU A 202 -3.47 -3.05 -11.09
N VAL A 203 -2.95 -3.47 -12.26
CA VAL A 203 -3.77 -4.06 -13.33
C VAL A 203 -4.39 -5.37 -12.86
N ALA A 204 -3.63 -6.23 -12.18
CA ALA A 204 -4.16 -7.47 -11.65
C ALA A 204 -5.23 -7.23 -10.57
N TRP A 205 -5.03 -6.29 -9.65
CA TRP A 205 -6.04 -5.88 -8.65
C TRP A 205 -7.33 -5.32 -9.25
N SER A 206 -7.30 -4.86 -10.51
CA SER A 206 -8.48 -4.34 -11.19
C SER A 206 -9.44 -5.44 -11.67
N ALA A 207 -9.05 -6.71 -11.61
CA ALA A 207 -9.92 -7.82 -11.96
C ALA A 207 -10.86 -8.20 -10.78
N PRO A 208 -12.09 -8.68 -11.09
CA PRO A 208 -13.04 -9.03 -10.04
C PRO A 208 -12.60 -10.25 -9.26
N GLY A 209 -12.83 -10.21 -7.94
CA GLY A 209 -12.67 -11.38 -7.08
C GLY A 209 -11.24 -11.81 -6.80
N ILE A 210 -10.27 -10.94 -7.03
CA ILE A 210 -8.89 -11.19 -6.65
C ILE A 210 -8.76 -11.00 -5.13
N THR A 211 -8.31 -12.05 -4.45
CA THR A 211 -8.16 -12.10 -3.00
C THR A 211 -6.74 -11.80 -2.53
N SER A 212 -5.75 -12.14 -3.36
CA SER A 212 -4.34 -11.90 -3.09
C SER A 212 -3.52 -11.83 -4.38
N ILE A 213 -2.38 -11.12 -4.34
CA ILE A 213 -1.42 -11.10 -5.44
C ILE A 213 -0.03 -11.43 -4.91
N THR A 214 0.59 -12.45 -5.51
CA THR A 214 2.00 -12.76 -5.33
C THR A 214 2.77 -12.22 -6.54
N ASN A 215 3.55 -11.16 -6.32
CA ASN A 215 4.27 -10.46 -7.38
C ASN A 215 5.73 -10.93 -7.43
N ASN A 216 6.01 -11.94 -8.26
CA ASN A 216 7.32 -12.53 -8.51
C ASN A 216 8.02 -11.93 -9.75
N LEU A 217 7.58 -10.75 -10.21
CA LEU A 217 8.24 -10.07 -11.32
C LEU A 217 9.66 -9.65 -10.94
N THR A 218 10.62 -9.99 -11.79
CA THR A 218 12.02 -9.60 -11.64
C THR A 218 12.30 -8.33 -12.45
N ILE A 219 13.17 -7.47 -11.94
CA ILE A 219 13.55 -6.24 -12.63
C ILE A 219 14.87 -6.50 -13.34
N GLN A 220 14.87 -6.36 -14.66
CA GLN A 220 16.06 -6.45 -15.48
C GLN A 220 16.38 -5.05 -16.02
N TYR A 221 17.60 -4.57 -15.71
CA TYR A 221 18.10 -3.26 -16.10
C TYR A 221 18.84 -3.32 -17.44
#